data_5e9649a713d7ede6305ca1345cd47b3e
#
_entry.id   5e9649a713d7ede6305ca1345cd47b3e
#
_cell.length_a   1.000
_cell.length_b   1.000
_cell.length_c   1.000
_cell.angle_alpha   90.00
_cell.angle_beta   90.00
_cell.angle_gamma   90.00
#
_symmetry.space_group_name_H-M   'P 1'
#
loop_
_entity.id
_entity.type
_entity.pdbx_description
1 polymer ?
#
loop_
_entity_poly.entity_id
_entity_poly.type
_entity_poly.pdbx_seq_one_letter_code
_entity_poly.pdbx_strand_id
1 'polypeptide(L)'
;AKDSAASVWNALAPNARAAGTPAWQWLDVQAGIPLITEATKEAFVPQMTNLDKIGGVSFHKGCYPGQEVVARTQYLGKVKRHLYRFEALGPVAPGMPVGTADSAEHNCGTVANAAPSPSGGLEGLAVLLEGTIAGAGLTVALADGQRIALQNVTLVGE
;
A
#
# COMPACT_ATOMS: atom_id res chain seq x y z
N ALA A 1 12.62 -0.87 -31.87
CA ALA A 1 12.44 -0.84 -30.40
C ALA A 1 13.05 -2.07 -29.70
N LYS A 2 12.92 -3.32 -30.23
CA LYS A 2 13.51 -4.52 -29.59
C LYS A 2 15.04 -4.50 -29.68
N ASP A 3 15.60 -4.04 -30.80
CA ASP A 3 17.05 -4.00 -31.04
C ASP A 3 17.75 -2.97 -30.13
N SER A 4 17.04 -1.92 -29.72
CA SER A 4 17.53 -0.91 -28.79
C SER A 4 17.60 -1.42 -27.33
N ALA A 5 16.77 -2.38 -26.94
CA ALA A 5 16.71 -2.87 -25.57
C ALA A 5 17.99 -3.63 -25.17
N ALA A 6 18.51 -4.46 -26.06
CA ALA A 6 19.78 -5.18 -25.83
C ALA A 6 20.97 -4.22 -25.70
N SER A 7 21.02 -3.19 -26.54
CA SER A 7 22.05 -2.17 -26.49
C SER A 7 22.04 -1.39 -25.17
N VAL A 8 20.85 -0.95 -24.73
CA VAL A 8 20.67 -0.25 -23.44
C VAL A 8 21.04 -1.16 -22.26
N TRP A 9 20.59 -2.43 -22.30
CA TRP A 9 20.92 -3.41 -21.28
C TRP A 9 22.44 -3.60 -21.14
N ASN A 10 23.13 -3.81 -22.24
CA ASN A 10 24.58 -4.00 -22.25
C ASN A 10 25.36 -2.77 -21.77
N ALA A 11 24.82 -1.58 -22.02
CA ALA A 11 25.42 -0.33 -21.54
C ALA A 11 25.25 -0.14 -20.02
N LEU A 12 24.14 -0.61 -19.45
CA LEU A 12 23.83 -0.47 -18.02
C LEU A 12 24.42 -1.60 -17.17
N ALA A 13 24.48 -2.83 -17.67
CA ALA A 13 24.88 -4.02 -16.94
C ALA A 13 26.22 -3.94 -16.21
N PRO A 14 27.27 -3.24 -16.69
CA PRO A 14 28.52 -3.10 -15.96
C PRO A 14 28.41 -2.30 -14.67
N ASN A 15 27.44 -1.39 -14.57
CA ASN A 15 27.25 -0.46 -13.45
C ASN A 15 25.93 -0.69 -12.68
N ALA A 16 25.17 -1.71 -13.02
CA ALA A 16 23.89 -1.98 -12.41
C ALA A 16 23.74 -3.50 -12.14
N ARG A 17 23.02 -3.84 -11.07
CA ARG A 17 22.63 -5.21 -10.78
C ARG A 17 21.20 -5.42 -11.24
N ALA A 18 20.97 -6.44 -12.06
CA ALA A 18 19.61 -6.82 -12.47
C ALA A 18 18.79 -7.25 -11.25
N ALA A 19 17.57 -6.72 -11.13
CA ALA A 19 16.63 -7.05 -10.09
C ALA A 19 15.25 -7.36 -10.70
N GLY A 20 14.50 -8.25 -10.06
CA GLY A 20 13.17 -8.64 -10.51
C GLY A 20 12.05 -7.71 -9.96
N THR A 21 10.83 -7.95 -10.42
CA THR A 21 9.62 -7.23 -9.98
C THR A 21 9.45 -7.15 -8.45
N PRO A 22 9.75 -8.20 -7.65
CA PRO A 22 9.63 -8.09 -6.18
C PRO A 22 10.49 -6.99 -5.57
N ALA A 23 11.71 -6.76 -6.10
CA ALA A 23 12.56 -5.67 -5.61
C ALA A 23 11.97 -4.30 -5.93
N TRP A 24 11.37 -4.13 -7.12
CA TRP A 24 10.66 -2.91 -7.48
C TRP A 24 9.45 -2.68 -6.58
N GLN A 25 8.62 -3.70 -6.38
CA GLN A 25 7.45 -3.62 -5.50
C GLN A 25 7.84 -3.26 -4.06
N TRP A 26 8.96 -3.79 -3.56
CA TRP A 26 9.47 -3.41 -2.25
C TRP A 26 9.90 -1.93 -2.21
N LEU A 27 10.55 -1.42 -3.25
CA LEU A 27 10.89 0.01 -3.36
C LEU A 27 9.65 0.91 -3.38
N ASP A 28 8.57 0.48 -4.06
CA ASP A 28 7.29 1.20 -4.02
C ASP A 28 6.71 1.24 -2.60
N VAL A 29 6.80 0.13 -1.85
CA VAL A 29 6.39 0.08 -0.44
C VAL A 29 7.23 1.06 0.40
N GLN A 30 8.57 1.08 0.21
CA GLN A 30 9.46 1.99 0.92
C GLN A 30 9.13 3.47 0.61
N ALA A 31 8.82 3.77 -0.63
CA ALA A 31 8.44 5.10 -1.09
C ALA A 31 7.01 5.51 -0.70
N GLY A 32 6.23 4.59 -0.10
CA GLY A 32 4.83 4.84 0.23
C GLY A 32 3.93 4.96 -1.00
N ILE A 33 4.32 4.36 -2.12
CA ILE A 33 3.56 4.36 -3.37
C ILE A 33 2.58 3.18 -3.38
N PRO A 34 1.27 3.42 -3.26
CA PRO A 34 0.28 2.35 -3.28
C PRO A 34 0.10 1.79 -4.69
N LEU A 35 0.02 0.47 -4.78
CA LEU A 35 -0.34 -0.23 -6.00
C LEU A 35 -1.77 -0.76 -5.87
N ILE A 36 -2.68 -0.27 -6.71
CA ILE A 36 -4.05 -0.80 -6.76
C ILE A 36 -4.06 -2.02 -7.66
N THR A 37 -4.50 -3.14 -7.12
CA THR A 37 -4.66 -4.43 -7.81
C THR A 37 -6.13 -4.75 -7.99
N GLU A 38 -6.45 -5.86 -8.66
CA GLU A 38 -7.84 -6.32 -8.78
C GLU A 38 -8.48 -6.57 -7.40
N ALA A 39 -7.70 -7.05 -6.42
CA ALA A 39 -8.17 -7.31 -5.06
C ALA A 39 -8.48 -6.01 -4.27
N THR A 40 -7.94 -4.87 -4.69
CA THR A 40 -8.14 -3.56 -4.02
C THR A 40 -8.83 -2.53 -4.92
N LYS A 41 -9.31 -2.95 -6.08
CA LYS A 41 -10.10 -2.13 -6.99
C LYS A 41 -11.31 -1.55 -6.28
N GLU A 42 -11.52 -0.25 -6.43
CA GLU A 42 -12.64 0.50 -5.82
C GLU A 42 -12.69 0.49 -4.27
N ALA A 43 -11.66 -0.06 -3.59
CA ALA A 43 -11.63 -0.17 -2.14
C ALA A 43 -11.30 1.16 -1.44
N PHE A 44 -10.63 2.08 -2.12
CA PHE A 44 -10.09 3.29 -1.52
C PHE A 44 -10.43 4.54 -2.32
N VAL A 45 -10.66 5.66 -1.64
CA VAL A 45 -10.55 6.97 -2.29
C VAL A 45 -9.08 7.40 -2.32
N PRO A 46 -8.65 8.19 -3.31
CA PRO A 46 -7.24 8.56 -3.51
C PRO A 46 -6.55 9.14 -2.27
N GLN A 47 -7.26 9.90 -1.46
CA GLN A 47 -6.71 10.49 -0.24
C GLN A 47 -6.40 9.47 0.86
N MET A 48 -7.09 8.32 0.88
CA MET A 48 -6.78 7.24 1.84
C MET A 48 -5.44 6.58 1.53
N THR A 49 -5.00 6.66 0.28
CA THR A 49 -3.76 6.05 -0.20
C THR A 49 -2.66 7.08 -0.47
N ASN A 50 -2.83 8.31 0.00
CA ASN A 50 -1.90 9.44 -0.17
C ASN A 50 -1.59 9.80 -1.65
N LEU A 51 -2.43 9.38 -2.61
CA LEU A 51 -2.24 9.71 -4.03
C LEU A 51 -2.28 11.22 -4.30
N ASP A 52 -2.99 11.97 -3.47
CA ASP A 52 -3.00 13.43 -3.50
C ASP A 52 -1.65 14.03 -3.06
N LYS A 53 -1.00 13.44 -2.07
CA LYS A 53 0.29 13.91 -1.53
C LYS A 53 1.47 13.64 -2.48
N ILE A 54 1.43 12.52 -3.22
CA ILE A 54 2.48 12.14 -4.18
C ILE A 54 2.23 12.66 -5.61
N GLY A 55 1.26 13.57 -5.80
CA GLY A 55 0.96 14.16 -7.11
C GLY A 55 0.15 13.25 -8.05
N GLY A 56 -0.41 12.13 -7.56
CA GLY A 56 -1.25 11.22 -8.32
C GLY A 56 -2.65 11.78 -8.63
N VAL A 57 -3.05 12.86 -7.96
CA VAL A 57 -4.33 13.54 -8.17
C VAL A 57 -4.09 15.04 -8.42
N SER A 58 -4.76 15.57 -9.42
CA SER A 58 -4.79 17.02 -9.70
C SER A 58 -6.18 17.57 -9.43
N PHE A 59 -6.27 18.59 -8.61
CA PHE A 59 -7.52 19.33 -8.33
C PHE A 59 -7.72 20.53 -9.27
N HIS A 60 -6.75 20.83 -10.14
CA HIS A 60 -6.75 21.97 -11.05
C HIS A 60 -6.97 21.59 -12.52
N LYS A 61 -7.05 20.29 -12.83
CA LYS A 61 -7.35 19.81 -14.18
C LYS A 61 -8.86 19.81 -14.45
N GLY A 62 -9.22 19.69 -15.73
CA GLY A 62 -10.63 19.56 -16.17
C GLY A 62 -11.34 18.34 -15.59
N CYS A 63 -12.64 18.25 -15.84
CA CYS A 63 -13.54 17.23 -15.32
C CYS A 63 -13.14 15.81 -15.74
N TYR A 64 -13.33 14.86 -14.83
CA TYR A 64 -13.14 13.42 -15.05
C TYR A 64 -14.19 12.60 -14.27
N PRO A 65 -14.53 11.37 -14.69
CA PRO A 65 -15.44 10.51 -13.94
C PRO A 65 -14.95 10.25 -12.52
N GLY A 66 -15.85 10.37 -11.52
CA GLY A 66 -15.52 10.14 -10.11
C GLY A 66 -14.90 11.34 -9.38
N GLN A 67 -14.61 12.44 -10.05
CA GLN A 67 -14.03 13.65 -9.44
C GLN A 67 -14.86 14.21 -8.28
N GLU A 68 -16.19 14.07 -8.30
CA GLU A 68 -17.07 14.59 -7.26
C GLU A 68 -16.72 14.04 -5.88
N VAL A 69 -16.53 12.70 -5.78
CA VAL A 69 -16.16 12.04 -4.52
C VAL A 69 -14.78 12.51 -4.05
N VAL A 70 -13.82 12.62 -4.97
CA VAL A 70 -12.45 13.06 -4.68
C VAL A 70 -12.43 14.52 -4.20
N ALA A 71 -13.12 15.42 -4.90
CA ALA A 71 -13.21 16.82 -4.54
C ALA A 71 -13.98 17.03 -3.22
N ARG A 72 -15.11 16.33 -3.05
CA ARG A 72 -15.88 16.39 -1.81
C ARG A 72 -15.06 15.95 -0.61
N THR A 73 -14.29 14.87 -0.73
CA THR A 73 -13.39 14.40 0.31
C THR A 73 -12.32 15.44 0.64
N GLN A 74 -11.78 16.12 -0.37
CA GLN A 74 -10.73 17.12 -0.21
C GLN A 74 -11.22 18.38 0.51
N TYR A 75 -12.40 18.89 0.13
CA TYR A 75 -12.86 20.20 0.58
C TYR A 75 -13.85 20.16 1.77
N LEU A 76 -14.59 19.08 1.92
CA LEU A 76 -15.67 18.96 2.89
C LEU A 76 -15.51 17.75 3.83
N GLY A 77 -14.67 16.79 3.49
CA GLY A 77 -14.50 15.55 4.23
C GLY A 77 -13.33 15.58 5.21
N LYS A 78 -13.43 14.76 6.27
CA LYS A 78 -12.27 14.33 7.05
C LYS A 78 -11.95 12.91 6.66
N VAL A 79 -10.77 12.70 6.13
CA VAL A 79 -10.25 11.35 5.87
C VAL A 79 -9.90 10.72 7.21
N LYS A 80 -10.63 9.67 7.58
CA LYS A 80 -10.41 8.93 8.83
C LYS A 80 -9.52 7.71 8.64
N ARG A 81 -9.16 7.40 7.41
CA ARG A 81 -8.31 6.27 7.04
C ARG A 81 -7.09 6.79 6.32
N HIS A 82 -5.91 6.31 6.72
CA HIS A 82 -4.63 6.76 6.20
C HIS A 82 -3.77 5.58 5.78
N LEU A 83 -2.78 5.84 4.97
CA LEU A 83 -1.83 4.86 4.50
C LEU A 83 -0.74 4.65 5.54
N TYR A 84 -0.53 3.40 5.93
CA TYR A 84 0.51 2.98 6.87
C TYR A 84 1.41 1.94 6.23
N ARG A 85 2.69 1.97 6.56
CA ARG A 85 3.64 0.90 6.25
C ARG A 85 3.68 -0.08 7.43
N PHE A 86 3.85 -1.36 7.12
CA PHE A 86 3.95 -2.43 8.10
C PHE A 86 4.98 -3.48 7.67
N GLU A 87 5.38 -4.30 8.62
CA GLU A 87 6.15 -5.52 8.43
C GLU A 87 5.33 -6.74 8.85
N ALA A 88 5.60 -7.91 8.24
CA ALA A 88 4.93 -9.17 8.58
C ALA A 88 5.85 -10.36 8.33
N LEU A 89 5.78 -11.38 9.20
CA LEU A 89 6.57 -12.62 9.06
C LEU A 89 5.79 -13.77 8.41
N GLY A 90 4.61 -13.52 7.89
CA GLY A 90 3.76 -14.53 7.24
C GLY A 90 3.14 -14.02 5.94
N PRO A 91 2.37 -14.86 5.26
CA PRO A 91 1.77 -14.51 3.98
C PRO A 91 0.69 -13.44 4.15
N VAL A 92 0.97 -12.25 3.67
CA VAL A 92 0.03 -11.11 3.60
C VAL A 92 -0.10 -10.69 2.14
N ALA A 93 -1.32 -10.50 1.67
CA ALA A 93 -1.62 -10.15 0.28
C ALA A 93 -2.56 -8.94 0.19
N PRO A 94 -2.55 -8.21 -0.95
CA PRO A 94 -3.50 -7.13 -1.21
C PRO A 94 -4.95 -7.58 -1.04
N GLY A 95 -5.79 -6.71 -0.48
CA GLY A 95 -7.20 -6.95 -0.24
C GLY A 95 -7.52 -7.66 1.09
N MET A 96 -6.53 -8.22 1.78
CA MET A 96 -6.74 -8.83 3.09
C MET A 96 -7.20 -7.82 4.12
N PRO A 97 -8.26 -8.12 4.91
CA PRO A 97 -8.72 -7.25 5.98
C PRO A 97 -7.72 -7.25 7.14
N VAL A 98 -7.53 -6.08 7.73
CA VAL A 98 -6.73 -5.90 8.95
C VAL A 98 -7.68 -5.71 10.12
N GLY A 99 -7.55 -6.55 11.14
CA GLY A 99 -8.28 -6.49 12.39
C GLY A 99 -7.37 -6.29 13.59
N THR A 100 -7.95 -6.25 14.79
CA THR A 100 -7.19 -6.26 16.05
C THR A 100 -6.96 -7.70 16.54
N ALA A 101 -5.96 -7.90 17.39
CA ALA A 101 -5.68 -9.20 17.99
C ALA A 101 -6.88 -9.73 18.80
N ASP A 102 -7.64 -8.84 19.44
CA ASP A 102 -8.75 -9.19 20.32
C ASP A 102 -10.06 -9.49 19.56
N SER A 103 -10.22 -8.98 18.33
CA SER A 103 -11.44 -9.18 17.54
C SER A 103 -11.14 -9.18 16.04
N ALA A 104 -11.41 -10.32 15.41
CA ALA A 104 -11.35 -10.43 13.94
C ALA A 104 -12.50 -9.67 13.25
N GLU A 105 -13.59 -9.42 13.96
CA GLU A 105 -14.78 -8.76 13.41
C GLU A 105 -14.60 -7.23 13.29
N HIS A 106 -13.67 -6.62 14.03
CA HIS A 106 -13.35 -5.21 13.89
C HIS A 106 -12.41 -5.01 12.70
N ASN A 107 -12.99 -4.72 11.55
CA ASN A 107 -12.23 -4.32 10.36
C ASN A 107 -11.61 -2.93 10.54
N CYS A 108 -10.35 -2.91 10.95
CA CYS A 108 -9.56 -1.68 11.12
C CYS A 108 -9.03 -1.13 9.79
N GLY A 109 -9.00 -1.94 8.74
CA GLY A 109 -8.46 -1.52 7.46
C GLY A 109 -8.25 -2.66 6.47
N THR A 110 -7.51 -2.36 5.41
CA THR A 110 -7.25 -3.30 4.31
C THR A 110 -5.82 -3.15 3.81
N VAL A 111 -5.16 -4.27 3.53
CA VAL A 111 -3.83 -4.28 2.90
C VAL A 111 -3.95 -3.78 1.47
N ALA A 112 -3.17 -2.74 1.13
CA ALA A 112 -3.13 -2.19 -0.22
C ALA A 112 -2.17 -2.98 -1.12
N ASN A 113 -0.93 -3.15 -0.67
CA ASN A 113 0.09 -3.96 -1.34
C ASN A 113 1.13 -4.47 -0.34
N ALA A 114 1.82 -5.55 -0.72
CA ALA A 114 2.91 -6.13 0.05
C ALA A 114 3.97 -6.71 -0.90
N ALA A 115 5.21 -6.72 -0.45
CA ALA A 115 6.33 -7.26 -1.20
C ALA A 115 7.33 -7.96 -0.26
N PRO A 116 8.10 -8.93 -0.76
CA PRO A 116 9.18 -9.56 0.00
C PRO A 116 10.22 -8.52 0.43
N SER A 117 10.56 -8.52 1.73
CA SER A 117 11.60 -7.66 2.26
C SER A 117 12.98 -8.29 2.06
N PRO A 118 14.02 -7.49 1.73
CA PRO A 118 15.41 -7.97 1.69
C PRO A 118 15.91 -8.47 3.05
N SER A 119 15.32 -8.03 4.15
CA SER A 119 15.65 -8.47 5.52
C SER A 119 14.92 -9.75 5.95
N GLY A 120 14.06 -10.29 5.08
CA GLY A 120 13.18 -11.42 5.37
C GLY A 120 11.74 -11.00 5.70
N GLY A 121 10.81 -11.92 5.51
CA GLY A 121 9.37 -11.62 5.67
C GLY A 121 8.83 -10.75 4.53
N LEU A 122 7.79 -9.98 4.85
CA LEU A 122 7.11 -9.06 3.95
C LEU A 122 7.09 -7.65 4.55
N GLU A 123 7.18 -6.66 3.70
CA GLU A 123 6.80 -5.28 4.01
C GLU A 123 5.63 -4.87 3.12
N GLY A 124 4.74 -4.03 3.64
CA GLY A 124 3.56 -3.64 2.89
C GLY A 124 2.97 -2.31 3.30
N LEU A 125 1.97 -1.91 2.53
CA LEU A 125 1.14 -0.74 2.79
C LEU A 125 -0.28 -1.20 3.08
N ALA A 126 -0.89 -0.60 4.11
CA ALA A 126 -2.28 -0.83 4.47
C ALA A 126 -3.00 0.49 4.72
N VAL A 127 -4.25 0.56 4.31
CA VAL A 127 -5.13 1.68 4.65
C VAL A 127 -5.84 1.33 5.94
N LEU A 128 -5.51 2.06 7.01
CA LEU A 128 -6.01 1.80 8.37
C LEU A 128 -6.82 2.99 8.90
N LEU A 129 -7.78 2.70 9.77
CA LEU A 129 -8.57 3.70 10.48
C LEU A 129 -7.68 4.44 11.48
N GLU A 130 -7.77 5.76 11.52
CA GLU A 130 -7.08 6.63 12.46
C GLU A 130 -7.38 6.20 13.92
N GLY A 131 -6.34 6.14 14.75
CA GLY A 131 -6.47 5.77 16.17
C GLY A 131 -6.43 4.26 16.46
N THR A 132 -6.48 3.38 15.47
CA THR A 132 -6.44 1.92 15.73
C THR A 132 -5.05 1.40 16.14
N ILE A 133 -4.00 2.19 15.92
CA ILE A 133 -2.60 1.80 16.21
C ILE A 133 -2.27 1.90 17.70
N ALA A 134 -3.00 2.73 18.44
CA ALA A 134 -2.61 3.15 19.79
C ALA A 134 -2.86 2.12 20.91
N GLY A 135 -3.32 0.90 20.65
CA GLY A 135 -3.66 0.00 21.75
C GLY A 135 -3.84 -1.47 21.47
N ALA A 136 -4.00 -1.88 20.24
CA ALA A 136 -4.24 -3.30 19.91
C ALA A 136 -3.25 -3.77 18.86
N GLY A 137 -2.65 -4.95 19.06
CA GLY A 137 -1.86 -5.60 18.02
C GLY A 137 -2.72 -5.75 16.75
N LEU A 138 -2.25 -5.24 15.62
CA LEU A 138 -2.92 -5.40 14.34
C LEU A 138 -2.58 -6.75 13.73
N THR A 139 -3.57 -7.42 13.17
CA THR A 139 -3.40 -8.75 12.56
C THR A 139 -4.15 -8.87 11.25
N VAL A 140 -3.67 -9.75 10.40
CA VAL A 140 -4.37 -10.24 9.20
C VAL A 140 -4.76 -11.69 9.45
N ALA A 141 -6.02 -12.05 9.23
CA ALA A 141 -6.50 -13.42 9.34
C ALA A 141 -6.30 -14.17 8.02
N LEU A 142 -5.80 -15.40 8.11
CA LEU A 142 -5.70 -16.34 6.99
C LEU A 142 -6.96 -17.21 6.90
N ALA A 143 -7.14 -17.87 5.76
CA ALA A 143 -8.28 -18.73 5.51
C ALA A 143 -8.35 -19.97 6.46
N ASP A 144 -7.20 -20.39 6.99
CA ASP A 144 -7.08 -21.48 7.97
C ASP A 144 -7.32 -21.06 9.43
N GLY A 145 -7.63 -19.78 9.65
CA GLY A 145 -7.85 -19.19 10.97
C GLY A 145 -6.57 -18.71 11.66
N GLN A 146 -5.40 -18.94 11.09
CA GLN A 146 -4.16 -18.35 11.61
C GLN A 146 -4.19 -16.82 11.49
N ARG A 147 -3.47 -16.14 12.36
CA ARG A 147 -3.33 -14.68 12.35
C ARG A 147 -1.88 -14.28 12.22
N ILE A 148 -1.62 -13.41 11.27
CA ILE A 148 -0.30 -12.81 11.05
C ILE A 148 -0.30 -11.43 11.69
N ALA A 149 0.59 -11.23 12.66
CA ALA A 149 0.77 -9.92 13.29
C ALA A 149 1.44 -8.95 12.32
N LEU A 150 0.91 -7.72 12.27
CA LEU A 150 1.55 -6.60 11.60
C LEU A 150 2.45 -5.88 12.62
N GLN A 151 3.71 -5.72 12.27
CA GLN A 151 4.74 -5.12 13.11
C GLN A 151 5.19 -3.78 12.52
N ASN A 152 5.84 -2.95 13.33
CA ASN A 152 6.45 -1.68 12.91
C ASN A 152 5.50 -0.80 12.08
N VAL A 153 4.22 -0.75 12.49
CA VAL A 153 3.19 -0.01 11.76
C VAL A 153 3.40 1.49 11.92
N THR A 154 3.71 2.18 10.82
CA THR A 154 4.04 3.61 10.80
C THR A 154 3.23 4.35 9.76
N LEU A 155 2.79 5.58 10.07
CA LEU A 155 2.08 6.44 9.12
C LEU A 155 3.01 6.85 7.96
N VAL A 156 2.50 6.77 6.73
CA VAL A 156 3.25 7.19 5.54
C VAL A 156 3.07 8.70 5.33
N GLY A 157 4.18 9.43 5.22
CA GLY A 157 4.17 10.85 4.88
C GLY A 157 4.19 11.81 6.08
N GLU A 158 4.64 11.34 7.23
CA GLU A 158 5.18 12.18 8.32
C GLU A 158 6.69 12.26 8.27
#